data_71a989fc6bc79669dbdde47c133498f3
#
_entry.id   71a989fc6bc79669dbdde47c133498f3
#
_cell.length_a   1.000
_cell.length_b   1.000
_cell.length_c   1.000
_cell.angle_alpha   90.00
_cell.angle_beta   90.00
_cell.angle_gamma   90.00
#
_symmetry.space_group_name_H-M   'P 1'
#
loop_
_entity.id
_entity.type
_entity.pdbx_description
1 polymer ?
#
loop_
_entity_poly.entity_id
_entity_poly.type
_entity_poly.pdbx_seq_one_letter_code
_entity_poly.pdbx_strand_id
1 'polypeptide(L)'
;NSNGSYTRAPIVDTSKLNTIDENGKLITTAIYNHTKKPVEVAKNDIVVYMIRVYNEGSLDGYASEIKDHLPPYLEYVNGEFNDKYGWKVSEDGRTVTTRYLEKSLIEKTTTDNNGKIILSYKEVPIMCKVTSNAQGKITNIADVTECRDENKQVIVDRDSKEDNVVLPSDEELPSYKDDEKGDYIPGQEDDDDFDKVVVKKFDLALRKFITNISDKDVT
;
A
#
# COMPACT_ATOMS: atom_id res chain seq x y z
N ASN A 1 5.73 23.76 1.04
CA ASN A 1 4.62 23.18 1.81
C ASN A 1 3.55 22.70 0.83
N SER A 2 3.64 21.48 0.34
CA SER A 2 2.60 20.85 -0.45
C SER A 2 1.68 20.09 0.50
N ASN A 3 0.74 20.74 1.16
CA ASN A 3 -0.42 20.11 1.74
C ASN A 3 -1.32 19.65 0.59
N GLY A 4 -0.93 18.57 -0.11
CA GLY A 4 -1.72 17.98 -1.17
C GLY A 4 -2.48 16.78 -0.61
N SER A 5 -3.81 16.80 -0.72
CA SER A 5 -4.59 15.55 -0.62
C SER A 5 -4.44 14.82 -1.95
N TYR A 6 -3.95 13.59 -1.90
CA TYR A 6 -3.81 12.74 -3.08
C TYR A 6 -4.94 11.71 -3.09
N THR A 7 -5.82 11.77 -4.06
CA THR A 7 -6.80 10.70 -4.28
C THR A 7 -6.16 9.64 -5.16
N ARG A 8 -5.72 8.54 -4.56
CA ARG A 8 -5.05 7.41 -5.23
C ARG A 8 -5.83 6.11 -5.08
N ALA A 9 -7.08 6.19 -4.63
CA ALA A 9 -7.94 5.03 -4.49
C ALA A 9 -8.02 4.26 -5.81
N PRO A 10 -7.97 2.91 -5.78
CA PRO A 10 -8.03 2.11 -6.97
C PRO A 10 -9.37 2.26 -7.69
N ILE A 11 -9.33 2.20 -9.02
CA ILE A 11 -10.52 2.03 -9.86
C ILE A 11 -10.68 0.54 -10.10
N VAL A 12 -11.71 -0.04 -9.51
CA VAL A 12 -11.91 -1.49 -9.53
C VAL A 12 -12.63 -1.91 -10.82
N ASP A 13 -12.02 -2.85 -11.54
CA ASP A 13 -12.63 -3.52 -12.68
C ASP A 13 -12.99 -4.97 -12.30
N THR A 14 -14.28 -5.23 -12.15
CA THR A 14 -14.82 -6.54 -11.80
C THR A 14 -15.26 -7.37 -13.02
N SER A 15 -14.96 -6.91 -14.24
CA SER A 15 -15.45 -7.53 -15.48
C SER A 15 -14.98 -8.97 -15.68
N LYS A 16 -13.85 -9.34 -15.08
CA LYS A 16 -13.28 -10.69 -15.13
C LYS A 16 -13.51 -11.51 -13.88
N LEU A 17 -13.90 -10.88 -12.78
CA LEU A 17 -14.11 -11.56 -11.50
C LEU A 17 -15.18 -12.66 -11.65
N ASN A 18 -14.89 -13.85 -11.11
CA ASN A 18 -15.72 -15.06 -11.19
C ASN A 18 -15.98 -15.57 -12.64
N THR A 19 -15.13 -15.22 -13.60
CA THR A 19 -15.13 -15.80 -14.95
C THR A 19 -14.02 -16.85 -15.10
N ILE A 20 -14.09 -17.63 -16.17
CA ILE A 20 -13.05 -18.61 -16.50
C ILE A 20 -12.08 -17.98 -17.49
N ASP A 21 -10.78 -18.10 -17.25
CA ASP A 21 -9.74 -17.63 -18.14
C ASP A 21 -9.55 -18.59 -19.34
N GLU A 22 -8.63 -18.24 -20.26
CA GLU A 22 -8.33 -19.03 -21.45
C GLU A 22 -7.73 -20.43 -21.16
N ASN A 23 -7.22 -20.64 -19.93
CA ASN A 23 -6.67 -21.90 -19.45
C ASN A 23 -7.69 -22.73 -18.66
N GLY A 24 -8.91 -22.27 -18.52
CA GLY A 24 -9.98 -22.94 -17.76
C GLY A 24 -9.90 -22.71 -16.26
N LYS A 25 -9.07 -21.74 -15.77
CA LYS A 25 -8.97 -21.38 -14.35
C LYS A 25 -10.01 -20.31 -14.01
N LEU A 26 -10.65 -20.45 -12.84
CA LEU A 26 -11.51 -19.41 -12.30
C LEU A 26 -10.67 -18.19 -11.90
N ILE A 27 -11.09 -17.00 -12.35
CA ILE A 27 -10.51 -15.72 -11.92
C ILE A 27 -11.22 -15.31 -10.63
N THR A 28 -10.47 -15.24 -9.56
CA THR A 28 -10.96 -15.00 -8.21
C THR A 28 -10.75 -13.57 -7.73
N THR A 29 -9.85 -12.82 -8.37
CA THR A 29 -9.46 -11.46 -8.01
C THR A 29 -9.91 -10.44 -9.07
N ALA A 30 -10.43 -9.28 -8.66
CA ALA A 30 -10.73 -8.15 -9.53
C ALA A 30 -9.43 -7.40 -9.92
N ILE A 31 -9.52 -6.51 -10.90
CA ILE A 31 -8.39 -5.68 -11.29
C ILE A 31 -8.48 -4.33 -10.59
N TYR A 32 -7.46 -3.99 -9.80
CA TYR A 32 -7.36 -2.74 -9.06
C TYR A 32 -6.42 -1.76 -9.80
N ASN A 33 -7.00 -0.85 -10.58
CA ASN A 33 -6.23 0.14 -11.33
C ASN A 33 -5.91 1.34 -10.45
N HIS A 34 -4.71 1.38 -9.88
CA HIS A 34 -4.19 2.52 -9.16
C HIS A 34 -2.70 2.73 -9.46
N THR A 35 -2.23 3.95 -9.30
CA THR A 35 -0.85 4.27 -9.61
C THR A 35 0.06 3.90 -8.44
N LYS A 36 1.09 3.11 -8.69
CA LYS A 36 2.20 2.83 -7.77
C LYS A 36 3.37 3.82 -7.92
N LYS A 37 3.19 4.90 -8.71
CA LYS A 37 4.19 5.96 -8.84
C LYS A 37 4.43 6.62 -7.49
N PRO A 38 5.70 6.68 -7.00
CA PRO A 38 6.00 7.26 -5.69
C PRO A 38 5.52 8.71 -5.55
N VAL A 39 4.96 9.03 -4.38
CA VAL A 39 4.63 10.42 -4.01
C VAL A 39 5.86 11.11 -3.46
N GLU A 40 6.15 12.33 -3.91
CA GLU A 40 7.26 13.11 -3.39
C GLU A 40 6.99 13.66 -1.99
N VAL A 41 7.91 13.40 -1.07
CA VAL A 41 7.84 13.86 0.32
C VAL A 41 9.15 14.54 0.74
N ALA A 42 9.09 15.36 1.77
CA ALA A 42 10.26 15.88 2.46
C ALA A 42 10.55 15.08 3.74
N LYS A 43 11.79 15.19 4.23
CA LYS A 43 12.15 14.70 5.57
C LYS A 43 11.26 15.35 6.61
N ASN A 44 10.84 14.57 7.60
CA ASN A 44 9.90 14.94 8.67
C ASN A 44 8.45 15.19 8.22
N ASP A 45 8.11 14.96 6.95
CA ASP A 45 6.70 15.01 6.52
C ASP A 45 5.89 13.90 7.20
N ILE A 46 4.63 14.21 7.43
CA ILE A 46 3.62 13.23 7.85
C ILE A 46 2.96 12.65 6.60
N VAL A 47 2.89 11.34 6.54
CA VAL A 47 2.21 10.57 5.49
C VAL A 47 1.07 9.79 6.13
N VAL A 48 -0.10 9.82 5.51
CA VAL A 48 -1.23 8.98 5.91
C VAL A 48 -1.48 7.99 4.77
N TYR A 49 -1.30 6.71 5.04
CA TYR A 49 -1.71 5.65 4.14
C TYR A 49 -3.15 5.26 4.45
N MET A 50 -3.92 4.93 3.43
CA MET A 50 -5.26 4.37 3.56
C MET A 50 -5.23 2.93 3.10
N ILE A 51 -5.46 2.01 4.02
CA ILE A 51 -5.62 0.60 3.73
C ILE A 51 -7.11 0.35 3.49
N ARG A 52 -7.43 -0.21 2.33
CA ARG A 52 -8.80 -0.53 1.94
C ARG A 52 -8.89 -2.01 1.65
N VAL A 53 -9.75 -2.71 2.37
CA VAL A 53 -10.01 -4.13 2.20
C VAL A 53 -11.34 -4.31 1.50
N TYR A 54 -11.34 -5.03 0.40
CA TYR A 54 -12.52 -5.39 -0.38
C TYR A 54 -12.96 -6.82 -0.06
N ASN A 55 -14.24 -7.11 -0.23
CA ASN A 55 -14.74 -8.48 -0.22
C ASN A 55 -15.11 -8.89 -1.64
N GLU A 56 -14.37 -9.84 -2.19
CA GLU A 56 -14.56 -10.41 -3.52
C GLU A 56 -15.36 -11.73 -3.49
N GLY A 57 -15.64 -12.18 -2.27
CA GLY A 57 -16.30 -13.46 -2.00
C GLY A 57 -17.82 -13.41 -2.08
N SER A 58 -18.42 -14.59 -1.90
CA SER A 58 -19.86 -14.81 -1.85
C SER A 58 -20.43 -14.87 -0.42
N LEU A 59 -19.60 -14.66 0.60
CA LEU A 59 -19.96 -14.63 2.01
C LEU A 59 -19.63 -13.27 2.62
N ASP A 60 -20.47 -12.81 3.53
CA ASP A 60 -20.17 -11.65 4.35
C ASP A 60 -19.05 -11.98 5.35
N GLY A 61 -18.15 -11.03 5.61
CA GLY A 61 -17.00 -11.30 6.49
C GLY A 61 -16.35 -10.06 7.06
N TYR A 62 -15.25 -10.27 7.77
CA TYR A 62 -14.47 -9.23 8.44
C TYR A 62 -12.98 -9.43 8.18
N ALA A 63 -12.27 -8.36 7.86
CA ALA A 63 -10.82 -8.28 8.01
C ALA A 63 -10.53 -8.02 9.48
N SER A 64 -10.29 -9.08 10.25
CA SER A 64 -10.25 -8.98 11.71
C SER A 64 -8.93 -8.45 12.24
N GLU A 65 -7.83 -8.69 11.53
CA GLU A 65 -6.53 -8.12 11.85
C GLU A 65 -5.82 -7.66 10.57
N ILE A 66 -5.25 -6.48 10.64
CA ILE A 66 -4.43 -5.89 9.58
C ILE A 66 -3.07 -5.57 10.20
N LYS A 67 -2.03 -5.90 9.47
CA LYS A 67 -0.64 -5.62 9.80
C LYS A 67 -0.03 -4.67 8.77
N ASP A 68 0.77 -3.73 9.21
CA ASP A 68 1.53 -2.81 8.37
C ASP A 68 3.01 -2.93 8.73
N HIS A 69 3.86 -3.13 7.72
CA HIS A 69 5.29 -3.38 7.86
C HIS A 69 6.06 -2.10 7.55
N LEU A 70 6.38 -1.34 8.59
CA LEU A 70 7.08 -0.07 8.46
C LEU A 70 8.52 -0.29 7.95
N PRO A 71 8.84 0.23 6.76
CA PRO A 71 10.19 0.13 6.22
C PRO A 71 11.16 1.07 6.95
N PRO A 72 12.47 0.97 6.71
CA PRO A 72 13.41 2.00 7.11
C PRO A 72 12.94 3.38 6.63
N TYR A 73 13.16 4.40 7.45
CA TYR A 73 12.79 5.79 7.17
C TYR A 73 11.30 6.14 7.33
N LEU A 74 10.45 5.21 7.74
CA LEU A 74 9.12 5.52 8.27
C LEU A 74 9.05 5.20 9.76
N GLU A 75 8.43 6.08 10.52
CA GLU A 75 8.17 5.93 11.95
C GLU A 75 6.67 5.98 12.21
N TYR A 76 6.19 5.12 13.11
CA TYR A 76 4.84 5.21 13.63
C TYR A 76 4.62 6.51 14.39
N VAL A 77 3.51 7.18 14.16
CA VAL A 77 3.14 8.39 14.91
C VAL A 77 2.21 8.02 16.06
N ASN A 78 2.75 8.07 17.29
CA ASN A 78 1.92 7.93 18.49
C ASN A 78 0.97 9.13 18.63
N GLY A 79 -0.29 8.90 19.01
CA GLY A 79 -1.25 9.95 19.30
C GLY A 79 -2.66 9.67 18.82
N GLU A 80 -3.57 10.60 19.09
CA GLU A 80 -5.02 10.46 18.93
C GLU A 80 -5.45 9.93 17.55
N PHE A 81 -4.73 10.28 16.49
CA PHE A 81 -5.10 9.81 15.16
C PHE A 81 -4.99 8.29 15.05
N ASN A 82 -3.83 7.73 15.33
CA ASN A 82 -3.62 6.28 15.25
C ASN A 82 -4.34 5.52 16.38
N ASP A 83 -4.41 6.11 17.56
CA ASP A 83 -5.13 5.53 18.72
C ASP A 83 -6.61 5.31 18.42
N LYS A 84 -7.25 6.23 17.70
CA LYS A 84 -8.63 6.11 17.24
C LYS A 84 -8.88 4.83 16.42
N TYR A 85 -7.89 4.39 15.67
CA TYR A 85 -7.95 3.19 14.83
C TYR A 85 -7.34 1.97 15.50
N GLY A 86 -6.98 2.07 16.78
CA GLY A 86 -6.51 0.95 17.58
C GLY A 86 -5.19 0.36 17.15
N TRP A 87 -4.37 1.13 16.43
CA TRP A 87 -3.05 0.70 16.01
C TRP A 87 -2.14 0.45 17.22
N LYS A 88 -1.37 -0.63 17.15
CA LYS A 88 -0.38 -1.02 18.14
C LYS A 88 0.94 -1.30 17.45
N VAL A 89 2.00 -0.68 17.93
CA VAL A 89 3.35 -0.86 17.39
C VAL A 89 4.09 -1.95 18.17
N SER A 90 4.85 -2.78 17.46
CA SER A 90 5.77 -3.77 18.02
C SER A 90 6.94 -3.12 18.77
N GLU A 91 7.65 -3.89 19.59
CA GLU A 91 8.80 -3.39 20.36
C GLU A 91 9.94 -2.86 19.48
N ASP A 92 10.15 -3.47 18.31
CA ASP A 92 11.15 -3.03 17.33
C ASP A 92 10.72 -1.83 16.48
N GLY A 93 9.45 -1.41 16.59
CA GLY A 93 8.89 -0.29 15.85
C GLY A 93 8.68 -0.55 14.35
N ARG A 94 8.85 -1.81 13.88
CA ARG A 94 8.81 -2.17 12.46
C ARG A 94 7.46 -2.78 12.02
N THR A 95 6.66 -3.23 12.96
CA THR A 95 5.35 -3.82 12.68
C THR A 95 4.28 -3.11 13.48
N VAL A 96 3.18 -2.77 12.83
CA VAL A 96 2.00 -2.19 13.48
C VAL A 96 0.78 -3.00 13.14
N THR A 97 -0.05 -3.29 14.13
CA THR A 97 -1.27 -4.10 13.94
C THR A 97 -2.50 -3.36 14.41
N THR A 98 -3.65 -3.64 13.79
CA THR A 98 -4.95 -3.16 14.24
C THR A 98 -6.03 -4.21 14.05
N ARG A 99 -7.03 -4.19 14.96
CA ARG A 99 -8.29 -4.93 14.84
C ARG A 99 -9.48 -3.99 14.65
N TYR A 100 -9.24 -2.80 14.11
CA TYR A 100 -10.29 -1.80 13.93
C TYR A 100 -11.46 -2.31 13.09
N LEU A 101 -11.17 -3.07 12.04
CA LEU A 101 -12.17 -3.58 11.11
C LEU A 101 -12.89 -4.87 11.60
N GLU A 102 -12.47 -5.47 12.72
CA GLU A 102 -13.13 -6.69 13.28
C GLU A 102 -14.63 -6.49 13.63
N LYS A 103 -15.09 -5.23 13.72
CA LYS A 103 -16.48 -4.84 14.00
C LYS A 103 -17.21 -4.31 12.77
N SER A 104 -16.54 -4.25 11.63
CA SER A 104 -17.03 -3.62 10.41
C SER A 104 -17.28 -4.69 9.36
N LEU A 105 -18.50 -5.20 9.29
CA LEU A 105 -18.90 -6.20 8.28
C LEU A 105 -18.60 -5.68 6.87
N ILE A 106 -17.88 -6.45 6.08
CA ILE A 106 -17.68 -6.24 4.65
C ILE A 106 -18.65 -7.20 3.94
N GLU A 107 -19.68 -6.64 3.34
CA GLU A 107 -20.71 -7.42 2.69
C GLU A 107 -20.13 -8.15 1.47
N LYS A 108 -20.65 -9.33 1.19
CA LYS A 108 -20.31 -10.11 -0.02
C LYS A 108 -20.57 -9.33 -1.29
N THR A 109 -20.03 -9.83 -2.39
CA THR A 109 -20.30 -9.30 -3.72
C THR A 109 -21.82 -9.27 -4.02
N THR A 110 -22.24 -8.21 -4.68
CA THR A 110 -23.59 -8.06 -5.22
C THR A 110 -23.52 -7.81 -6.72
N THR A 111 -24.68 -7.86 -7.39
CA THR A 111 -24.73 -7.59 -8.84
C THR A 111 -25.73 -6.47 -9.10
N ASP A 112 -25.33 -5.47 -9.89
CA ASP A 112 -26.23 -4.40 -10.30
C ASP A 112 -27.25 -4.86 -11.36
N ASN A 113 -28.16 -3.98 -11.75
CA ASN A 113 -29.20 -4.27 -12.74
C ASN A 113 -28.66 -4.59 -14.14
N ASN A 114 -27.40 -4.32 -14.42
CA ASN A 114 -26.72 -4.59 -15.69
C ASN A 114 -25.87 -5.88 -15.64
N GLY A 115 -25.88 -6.60 -14.50
CA GLY A 115 -25.08 -7.79 -14.31
C GLY A 115 -23.62 -7.51 -13.88
N LYS A 116 -23.28 -6.27 -13.56
CA LYS A 116 -21.94 -5.92 -13.09
C LYS A 116 -21.80 -6.27 -11.61
N ILE A 117 -20.71 -6.96 -11.26
CA ILE A 117 -20.35 -7.26 -9.87
C ILE A 117 -19.92 -5.96 -9.16
N ILE A 118 -20.47 -5.75 -7.98
CA ILE A 118 -20.16 -4.64 -7.07
C ILE A 118 -19.50 -5.22 -5.83
N LEU A 119 -18.34 -4.66 -5.47
CA LEU A 119 -17.61 -5.01 -4.26
C LEU A 119 -17.97 -4.06 -3.12
N SER A 120 -18.12 -4.62 -1.92
CA SER A 120 -18.08 -3.85 -0.68
C SER A 120 -16.66 -3.71 -0.17
N TYR A 121 -16.37 -2.66 0.60
CA TYR A 121 -15.07 -2.45 1.23
C TYR A 121 -15.16 -1.74 2.57
N LYS A 122 -14.11 -1.85 3.36
CA LYS A 122 -13.86 -1.03 4.56
C LYS A 122 -12.45 -0.46 4.52
N GLU A 123 -12.25 0.62 5.28
CA GLU A 123 -10.98 1.36 5.29
C GLU A 123 -10.46 1.57 6.70
N VAL A 124 -9.14 1.55 6.83
CA VAL A 124 -8.44 1.99 8.02
C VAL A 124 -7.20 2.79 7.63
N PRO A 125 -7.05 4.04 8.09
CA PRO A 125 -5.84 4.82 7.83
C PRO A 125 -4.77 4.54 8.88
N ILE A 126 -3.50 4.72 8.47
CA ILE A 126 -2.35 4.77 9.37
C ILE A 126 -1.53 6.03 9.10
N MET A 127 -1.12 6.70 10.17
CA MET A 127 -0.28 7.89 10.09
C MET A 127 1.16 7.54 10.45
N CYS A 128 2.08 7.86 9.53
CA CYS A 128 3.52 7.67 9.68
C CYS A 128 4.26 8.98 9.46
N LYS A 129 5.51 9.02 9.92
CA LYS A 129 6.42 10.15 9.75
C LYS A 129 7.65 9.71 8.97
N VAL A 130 8.02 10.49 7.96
CA VAL A 130 9.29 10.34 7.26
C VAL A 130 10.43 10.81 8.16
N THR A 131 11.43 9.96 8.41
CA THR A 131 12.52 10.29 9.32
C THR A 131 13.42 11.41 8.80
N SER A 132 14.17 12.04 9.69
CA SER A 132 15.10 13.13 9.35
C SER A 132 16.30 12.70 8.50
N ASN A 133 16.65 11.40 8.54
CA ASN A 133 17.72 10.79 7.75
C ASN A 133 17.21 10.06 6.50
N ALA A 134 15.93 10.13 6.20
CA ALA A 134 15.30 9.43 5.08
C ALA A 134 15.89 9.82 3.72
N GLN A 135 15.98 8.85 2.83
CA GLN A 135 16.50 9.02 1.48
C GLN A 135 15.91 8.00 0.50
N GLY A 136 15.88 8.36 -0.77
CA GLY A 136 15.43 7.46 -1.84
C GLY A 136 13.94 7.18 -1.82
N LYS A 137 13.58 6.02 -2.38
CA LYS A 137 12.21 5.48 -2.35
C LYS A 137 12.00 4.70 -1.07
N ILE A 138 10.84 4.83 -0.49
CA ILE A 138 10.39 4.17 0.73
C ILE A 138 9.11 3.44 0.38
N THR A 139 9.10 2.12 0.50
CA THR A 139 7.97 1.24 0.19
C THR A 139 7.36 0.77 1.49
N ASN A 140 6.08 1.03 1.69
CA ASN A 140 5.31 0.54 2.84
C ASN A 140 4.39 -0.58 2.38
N ILE A 141 4.36 -1.70 3.10
CA ILE A 141 3.61 -2.91 2.77
C ILE A 141 2.63 -3.19 3.90
N ALA A 142 1.41 -3.57 3.58
CA ALA A 142 0.41 -3.99 4.56
C ALA A 142 -0.30 -5.26 4.07
N ASP A 143 -0.76 -6.08 5.01
CA ASP A 143 -1.46 -7.32 4.75
C ASP A 143 -2.63 -7.54 5.71
N VAL A 144 -3.59 -8.38 5.29
CA VAL A 144 -4.65 -8.90 6.14
C VAL A 144 -4.17 -10.21 6.76
N THR A 145 -4.07 -10.25 8.10
CA THR A 145 -3.51 -11.39 8.82
C THR A 145 -4.55 -12.28 9.48
N GLU A 146 -5.81 -11.87 9.52
CA GLU A 146 -6.92 -12.69 10.03
C GLU A 146 -8.24 -12.28 9.38
N CYS A 147 -8.92 -13.24 8.79
CA CYS A 147 -10.28 -13.13 8.27
C CYS A 147 -11.29 -13.88 9.14
N ARG A 148 -12.54 -13.38 9.24
CA ARG A 148 -13.64 -14.04 9.95
C ARG A 148 -14.93 -13.96 9.14
N ASP A 149 -15.76 -14.99 9.27
CA ASP A 149 -17.12 -15.03 8.72
C ASP A 149 -18.10 -14.14 9.52
N GLU A 150 -19.34 -14.08 9.08
CA GLU A 150 -20.42 -13.33 9.76
C GLU A 150 -20.67 -13.80 11.20
N ASN A 151 -20.34 -15.06 11.52
CA ASN A 151 -20.45 -15.64 12.87
C ASN A 151 -19.20 -15.43 13.73
N LYS A 152 -18.24 -14.65 13.25
CA LYS A 152 -16.95 -14.39 13.90
C LYS A 152 -16.03 -15.61 14.02
N GLN A 153 -16.27 -16.65 13.22
CA GLN A 153 -15.36 -17.79 13.14
C GLN A 153 -14.22 -17.45 12.18
N VAL A 154 -12.98 -17.79 12.55
CA VAL A 154 -11.83 -17.65 11.67
C VAL A 154 -12.05 -18.49 10.43
N ILE A 155 -11.88 -17.90 9.26
CA ILE A 155 -11.97 -18.55 7.96
C ILE A 155 -10.70 -18.27 7.16
N VAL A 156 -10.38 -19.18 6.24
CA VAL A 156 -9.29 -19.00 5.27
C VAL A 156 -9.86 -18.28 4.06
N ASP A 157 -9.09 -17.37 3.50
CA ASP A 157 -9.43 -16.73 2.23
C ASP A 157 -9.44 -17.75 1.09
N ARG A 158 -10.15 -17.42 0.01
CA ARG A 158 -10.38 -18.32 -1.11
C ARG A 158 -9.11 -18.59 -1.93
N ASP A 159 -8.26 -17.64 -2.07
CA ASP A 159 -7.14 -17.58 -3.04
C ASP A 159 -5.87 -16.96 -2.47
N SER A 160 -5.88 -16.49 -1.22
CA SER A 160 -4.72 -16.04 -0.47
C SER A 160 -4.56 -16.81 0.84
N LYS A 161 -3.39 -16.67 1.44
CA LYS A 161 -3.06 -17.26 2.73
C LYS A 161 -2.61 -16.15 3.67
N GLU A 162 -3.41 -15.91 4.69
CA GLU A 162 -3.17 -14.84 5.65
C GLU A 162 -1.81 -14.97 6.36
N ASP A 163 -1.20 -13.84 6.68
CA ASP A 163 0.06 -13.70 7.43
C ASP A 163 1.25 -14.45 6.78
N ASN A 164 1.34 -14.46 5.45
CA ASN A 164 2.41 -15.14 4.72
C ASN A 164 3.33 -14.19 3.94
N VAL A 165 3.15 -12.89 4.05
CA VAL A 165 3.96 -11.89 3.33
C VAL A 165 5.44 -12.10 3.56
N VAL A 166 6.20 -12.29 2.48
CA VAL A 166 7.66 -12.37 2.51
C VAL A 166 8.24 -10.99 2.26
N LEU A 167 8.61 -10.31 3.34
CA LEU A 167 9.23 -9.00 3.23
C LEU A 167 10.59 -9.10 2.53
N PRO A 168 10.85 -8.25 1.52
CA PRO A 168 12.18 -8.12 0.94
C PRO A 168 13.17 -7.52 1.97
N SER A 169 14.46 -7.68 1.72
CA SER A 169 15.47 -6.98 2.51
C SER A 169 15.32 -5.44 2.39
N ASP A 170 15.85 -4.70 3.35
CA ASP A 170 15.80 -3.24 3.36
C ASP A 170 16.41 -2.62 2.08
N GLU A 171 17.39 -3.27 1.45
CA GLU A 171 18.01 -2.86 0.19
C GLU A 171 17.09 -3.10 -1.02
N GLU A 172 16.24 -4.11 -0.96
CA GLU A 172 15.34 -4.50 -2.06
C GLU A 172 14.00 -3.74 -2.01
N LEU A 173 13.55 -3.29 -0.83
CA LEU A 173 12.31 -2.55 -0.64
C LEU A 173 12.08 -1.41 -1.66
N PRO A 174 13.09 -0.59 -2.03
CA PRO A 174 12.88 0.48 -3.02
C PRO A 174 12.50 -0.01 -4.42
N SER A 175 12.82 -1.27 -4.75
CA SER A 175 12.53 -1.90 -6.03
C SER A 175 11.36 -2.88 -5.98
N TYR A 176 10.73 -3.06 -4.82
CA TYR A 176 9.59 -3.95 -4.62
C TYR A 176 8.51 -3.71 -5.67
N LYS A 177 7.96 -4.77 -6.20
CA LYS A 177 6.93 -4.75 -7.23
C LYS A 177 5.74 -5.58 -6.78
N ASP A 178 4.62 -5.30 -7.39
CA ASP A 178 3.39 -6.02 -7.23
C ASP A 178 3.25 -7.11 -8.30
N ASP A 179 2.56 -8.17 -7.98
CA ASP A 179 2.23 -9.28 -8.87
C ASP A 179 1.06 -8.97 -9.83
N GLU A 180 0.29 -7.88 -9.61
CA GLU A 180 -0.85 -7.47 -10.45
C GLU A 180 -0.58 -7.47 -11.96
N LYS A 181 0.68 -7.64 -12.35
CA LYS A 181 1.12 -7.73 -13.75
C LYS A 181 1.73 -9.09 -14.13
N GLY A 182 1.53 -10.12 -13.32
CA GLY A 182 2.05 -11.47 -13.56
C GLY A 182 3.52 -11.66 -13.15
N ASP A 183 4.08 -10.73 -12.40
CA ASP A 183 5.40 -10.86 -11.77
C ASP A 183 5.22 -11.43 -10.34
N TYR A 184 4.56 -12.59 -10.19
CA TYR A 184 4.32 -13.23 -8.89
C TYR A 184 5.60 -13.31 -8.06
N ILE A 185 5.54 -12.70 -6.88
CA ILE A 185 6.56 -12.82 -5.85
C ILE A 185 5.96 -13.70 -4.75
N PRO A 186 6.60 -14.81 -4.34
CA PRO A 186 6.08 -15.68 -3.30
C PRO A 186 5.70 -14.90 -2.03
N GLY A 187 4.46 -15.08 -1.55
CA GLY A 187 3.91 -14.35 -0.42
C GLY A 187 3.31 -12.99 -0.77
N GLN A 188 3.24 -12.64 -2.06
CA GLN A 188 2.37 -11.57 -2.57
C GLN A 188 1.10 -12.21 -3.14
N GLU A 189 -0.01 -11.88 -2.54
CA GLU A 189 -1.34 -12.36 -2.91
C GLU A 189 -2.27 -11.14 -2.88
N ASP A 190 -3.57 -11.31 -3.01
CA ASP A 190 -4.52 -10.20 -3.02
C ASP A 190 -4.90 -9.70 -1.61
N ASP A 191 -4.38 -10.33 -0.56
CA ASP A 191 -4.49 -9.91 0.83
C ASP A 191 -3.36 -8.98 1.30
N ASP A 192 -2.34 -8.74 0.46
CA ASP A 192 -1.29 -7.74 0.71
C ASP A 192 -1.21 -6.68 -0.40
N ASP A 193 -0.72 -5.50 -0.04
CA ASP A 193 -0.48 -4.41 -0.98
C ASP A 193 0.55 -3.41 -0.43
N PHE A 194 1.08 -2.57 -1.32
CA PHE A 194 2.04 -1.55 -0.96
C PHE A 194 1.76 -0.20 -1.62
N ASP A 195 2.31 0.87 -1.03
CA ASP A 195 2.48 2.15 -1.72
C ASP A 195 3.84 2.77 -1.41
N LYS A 196 4.26 3.74 -2.23
CA LYS A 196 5.60 4.29 -2.19
C LYS A 196 5.60 5.81 -2.05
N VAL A 197 6.56 6.27 -1.27
CA VAL A 197 6.96 7.68 -1.29
C VAL A 197 8.43 7.80 -1.74
N VAL A 198 8.83 8.98 -2.21
CA VAL A 198 10.22 9.28 -2.57
C VAL A 198 10.66 10.59 -1.94
N VAL A 199 11.78 10.55 -1.25
CA VAL A 199 12.32 11.75 -0.60
C VAL A 199 12.92 12.69 -1.64
N LYS A 200 12.46 13.93 -1.64
CA LYS A 200 12.97 15.00 -2.53
C LYS A 200 14.48 15.15 -2.38
N LYS A 201 15.16 15.18 -3.52
CA LYS A 201 16.61 15.40 -3.59
C LYS A 201 16.89 16.81 -4.06
N PHE A 202 17.86 17.43 -3.43
CA PHE A 202 18.47 18.65 -3.94
C PHE A 202 19.69 18.26 -4.77
N ASP A 203 19.74 18.69 -6.03
CA ASP A 203 20.83 18.41 -6.95
C ASP A 203 21.26 19.72 -7.65
N LEU A 204 22.55 19.97 -7.64
CA LEU A 204 23.17 21.13 -8.31
C LEU A 204 24.19 20.64 -9.32
N ALA A 205 24.08 21.16 -10.52
CA ALA A 205 25.11 20.98 -11.55
C ALA A 205 25.79 22.31 -11.85
N LEU A 206 27.12 22.37 -11.65
CA LEU A 206 27.91 23.53 -12.03
C LEU A 206 28.47 23.35 -13.44
N ARG A 207 28.36 24.40 -14.21
CA ARG A 207 29.02 24.51 -15.54
C ARG A 207 29.79 25.81 -15.54
N LYS A 208 31.08 25.72 -15.88
CA LYS A 208 31.96 26.87 -16.05
C LYS A 208 32.34 27.01 -17.52
N PHE A 209 32.19 28.19 -18.04
CA PHE A 209 32.60 28.51 -19.42
C PHE A 209 33.25 29.90 -19.48
N ILE A 210 34.05 30.13 -20.50
CA ILE A 210 34.72 31.41 -20.75
C ILE A 210 33.72 32.26 -21.57
N THR A 211 33.46 33.46 -21.09
CA THR A 211 32.59 34.43 -21.76
C THR A 211 33.36 35.50 -22.53
N ASN A 212 34.60 35.76 -22.15
CA ASN A 212 35.45 36.71 -22.83
C ASN A 212 36.94 36.40 -22.61
N ILE A 213 37.73 36.66 -23.62
CA ILE A 213 39.21 36.66 -23.58
C ILE A 213 39.61 38.05 -24.04
N SER A 214 40.21 38.84 -23.17
CA SER A 214 40.85 40.10 -23.58
C SER A 214 42.28 39.82 -23.99
N ASP A 215 42.61 40.10 -25.23
CA ASP A 215 43.97 40.15 -25.73
C ASP A 215 44.67 41.37 -25.02
N LYS A 216 45.36 41.10 -23.95
CA LYS A 216 46.34 42.04 -23.42
C LYS A 216 47.71 41.41 -23.69
N ASP A 217 48.42 42.02 -24.63
CA ASP A 217 49.84 41.79 -24.76
C ASP A 217 50.49 42.03 -23.38
N VAL A 218 50.98 40.93 -22.81
CA VAL A 218 51.82 41.03 -21.61
C VAL A 218 53.22 41.42 -22.12
N THR A 219 53.47 42.74 -22.13
CA THR A 219 54.83 43.26 -22.29
C THR A 219 55.64 43.10 -21.00
#